data_798d4271ae646d7a8e10bb588b70ec74
#
_entry.id   798d4271ae646d7a8e10bb588b70ec74
#
_cell.length_a   1.000
_cell.length_b   1.000
_cell.length_c   1.000
_cell.angle_alpha   90.00
_cell.angle_beta   90.00
_cell.angle_gamma   90.00
#
_symmetry.space_group_name_H-M   'P 1'
#
loop_
_entity.id
_entity.type
_entity.pdbx_description
1 polymer ?
#
loop_
_entity_poly.entity_id
_entity_poly.type
_entity_poly.pdbx_seq_one_letter_code
_entity_poly.pdbx_strand_id
1 'polypeptide(L)'
;MTEQSQITIRQALYVAVINKLVGELSELEAKEILLTNNPTYITSKDHDHADHIEELKRILIKKHELREVINSLRETHFKLQSPPEDGKDS
;
A
#
# COMPACT_ATOMS: atom_id res chain seq x y z
N MET A 1 -32.95 -2.51 0.15
CA MET A 1 -32.45 -2.07 -0.18
C MET A 1 -31.94 -2.44 -1.15
N THR A 2 -31.32 -2.26 -1.46
CA THR A 2 -31.29 -2.46 -2.75
C THR A 2 -29.89 -2.39 -3.27
N GLU A 3 -29.73 -2.28 -4.55
CA GLU A 3 -28.43 -2.20 -5.17
C GLU A 3 -27.63 -1.05 -4.63
N GLN A 4 -28.29 0.04 -4.37
CA GLN A 4 -27.60 1.22 -3.90
C GLN A 4 -26.97 0.98 -2.56
N SER A 5 -27.69 0.30 -1.68
CA SER A 5 -27.14 -0.05 -0.39
C SER A 5 -25.95 -0.96 -0.53
N GLN A 6 -26.05 -1.93 -1.42
CA GLN A 6 -24.96 -2.87 -1.60
C GLN A 6 -23.73 -2.17 -2.16
N ILE A 7 -23.92 -1.23 -3.07
CA ILE A 7 -22.81 -0.49 -3.61
C ILE A 7 -22.13 0.33 -2.52
N THR A 8 -22.92 0.93 -1.66
CA THR A 8 -22.37 1.73 -0.58
C THR A 8 -21.55 0.88 0.38
N ILE A 9 -22.05 -0.30 0.72
CA ILE A 9 -21.33 -1.21 1.59
C ILE A 9 -20.01 -1.62 0.93
N ARG A 10 -20.08 -1.94 -0.36
CA ARG A 10 -18.88 -2.33 -1.08
C ARG A 10 -17.84 -1.24 -1.09
N GLN A 11 -18.28 -0.01 -1.33
CA GLN A 11 -17.37 1.13 -1.31
C GLN A 11 -16.72 1.29 0.06
N ALA A 12 -17.51 1.14 1.11
CA ALA A 12 -16.97 1.27 2.45
C ALA A 12 -15.92 0.20 2.73
N LEU A 13 -16.16 -1.00 2.24
CA LEU A 13 -15.20 -2.06 2.45
C LEU A 13 -13.91 -1.80 1.69
N TYR A 14 -14.01 -1.32 0.45
CA TYR A 14 -12.81 -0.98 -0.31
C TYR A 14 -12.02 0.12 0.37
N VAL A 15 -12.71 1.13 0.87
CA VAL A 15 -12.03 2.21 1.56
C VAL A 15 -11.33 1.70 2.81
N ALA A 16 -11.99 0.82 3.55
CA ALA A 16 -11.38 0.27 4.75
C ALA A 16 -10.12 -0.52 4.42
N VAL A 17 -10.18 -1.32 3.36
CA VAL A 17 -9.01 -2.10 2.95
C VAL A 17 -7.88 -1.18 2.50
N ILE A 18 -8.21 -0.17 1.71
CA ILE A 18 -7.20 0.78 1.25
C ILE A 18 -6.53 1.46 2.44
N ASN A 19 -7.33 1.91 3.40
CA ASN A 19 -6.77 2.58 4.57
C ASN A 19 -5.85 1.65 5.36
N LYS A 20 -6.22 0.41 5.47
CA LYS A 20 -5.39 -0.55 6.18
C LYS A 20 -4.07 -0.76 5.45
N LEU A 21 -4.13 -0.90 4.14
CA LEU A 21 -2.93 -1.10 3.35
C LEU A 21 -2.02 0.13 3.38
N VAL A 22 -2.63 1.31 3.34
CA VAL A 22 -1.85 2.55 3.44
C VAL A 22 -1.14 2.61 4.77
N GLY A 23 -1.81 2.17 5.85
CA GLY A 23 -1.17 2.12 7.16
C GLY A 23 0.01 1.17 7.16
N GLU A 24 -0.15 0.00 6.55
CA GLU A 24 0.95 -0.95 6.46
C GLU A 24 2.11 -0.40 5.65
N LEU A 25 1.78 0.31 4.57
CA LEU A 25 2.83 0.94 3.77
C LEU A 25 3.59 1.97 4.58
N SER A 26 2.86 2.77 5.37
CA SER A 26 3.51 3.76 6.22
C SER A 26 4.45 3.11 7.23
N GLU A 27 4.05 1.99 7.79
CA GLU A 27 4.90 1.28 8.72
C GLU A 27 6.17 0.80 8.06
N LEU A 28 6.06 0.30 6.85
CA LEU A 28 7.23 -0.15 6.11
C LEU A 28 8.16 1.00 5.79
N GLU A 29 7.58 2.15 5.44
CA GLU A 29 8.40 3.32 5.16
C GLU A 29 9.16 3.77 6.40
N ALA A 30 8.51 3.70 7.56
CA ALA A 30 9.18 4.04 8.80
C ALA A 30 10.33 3.07 9.07
N LYS A 31 10.11 1.80 8.84
CA LYS A 31 11.15 0.80 9.01
C LYS A 31 12.32 1.05 8.07
N GLU A 32 11.99 1.39 6.85
CA GLU A 32 13.04 1.67 5.87
C GLU A 32 13.90 2.84 6.31
N ILE A 33 13.26 3.89 6.79
CA ILE A 33 13.99 5.07 7.26
C ILE A 33 14.88 4.70 8.43
N LEU A 34 14.36 3.95 9.39
CA LEU A 34 15.17 3.55 10.53
C LEU A 34 16.36 2.70 10.10
N LEU A 35 16.11 1.78 9.18
CA LEU A 35 17.17 0.88 8.76
C LEU A 35 18.25 1.61 7.98
N THR A 36 17.86 2.53 7.12
CA THR A 36 18.82 3.18 6.24
C THR A 36 19.52 4.36 6.89
N ASN A 37 18.90 4.93 7.93
CA ASN A 37 19.50 6.10 8.59
C ASN A 37 20.17 5.78 9.90
N ASN A 38 20.21 4.53 10.28
CA ASN A 38 20.83 4.15 11.55
C ASN A 38 22.33 3.97 11.32
N PRO A 39 23.14 4.85 11.86
CA PRO A 39 24.60 4.77 11.62
C PRO A 39 25.22 3.51 12.18
N THR A 40 24.58 2.91 13.17
CA THR A 40 25.11 1.68 13.74
C THR A 40 25.15 0.57 12.69
N TYR A 41 24.14 0.53 11.87
CA TYR A 41 24.10 -0.48 10.83
C TYR A 41 25.19 -0.27 9.80
N ILE A 42 25.52 0.99 9.55
CA ILE A 42 26.47 1.29 8.50
C ILE A 42 27.89 1.07 8.97
N THR A 43 28.16 1.42 10.21
CA THR A 43 29.53 1.44 10.70
C THR A 43 29.94 0.20 11.45
N SER A 44 29.00 -0.63 11.83
CA SER A 44 29.33 -1.81 12.61
C SER A 44 30.03 -2.84 11.75
N LYS A 45 31.20 -3.22 12.18
CA LYS A 45 31.95 -4.22 11.44
C LYS A 45 31.50 -5.63 11.75
N ASP A 46 30.95 -5.78 12.92
CA ASP A 46 30.53 -7.10 13.35
C ASP A 46 29.21 -7.48 12.81
N HIS A 47 28.50 -6.51 12.27
CA HIS A 47 27.19 -6.81 11.79
C HIS A 47 27.24 -7.51 10.50
N ASP A 48 26.33 -8.38 10.34
CA ASP A 48 26.15 -9.08 9.10
C ASP A 48 25.39 -8.17 8.15
N HIS A 49 26.11 -7.46 7.33
CA HIS A 49 25.46 -6.55 6.37
C HIS A 49 24.50 -7.27 5.47
N ALA A 50 24.69 -8.56 5.27
CA ALA A 50 23.78 -9.33 4.44
C ALA A 50 22.37 -9.36 5.05
N ASP A 51 22.29 -9.41 6.38
CA ASP A 51 20.99 -9.39 7.03
C ASP A 51 20.26 -8.08 6.79
N HIS A 52 21.00 -6.98 6.85
CA HIS A 52 20.39 -5.68 6.63
C HIS A 52 19.97 -5.51 5.19
N ILE A 53 20.78 -6.02 4.28
CA ILE A 53 20.45 -5.96 2.87
C ILE A 53 19.18 -6.78 2.59
N GLU A 54 19.09 -7.95 3.20
CA GLU A 54 17.91 -8.78 3.01
C GLU A 54 16.68 -8.13 3.60
N GLU A 55 16.84 -7.49 4.75
CA GLU A 55 15.70 -6.83 5.38
C GLU A 55 15.23 -5.66 4.52
N LEU A 56 16.16 -4.87 4.03
CA LEU A 56 15.82 -3.74 3.18
C LEU A 56 15.16 -4.23 1.89
N LYS A 57 15.70 -5.28 1.31
CA LYS A 57 15.11 -5.84 0.10
C LYS A 57 13.67 -6.27 0.34
N ARG A 58 13.43 -6.94 1.46
CA ARG A 58 12.08 -7.39 1.79
C ARG A 58 11.13 -6.22 1.93
N ILE A 59 11.60 -5.16 2.59
CA ILE A 59 10.78 -3.96 2.77
C ILE A 59 10.45 -3.34 1.42
N LEU A 60 11.42 -3.21 0.56
CA LEU A 60 11.20 -2.58 -0.74
C LEU A 60 10.22 -3.36 -1.60
N ILE A 61 10.37 -4.68 -1.60
CA ILE A 61 9.46 -5.52 -2.35
C ILE A 61 8.04 -5.40 -1.81
N LYS A 62 7.91 -5.45 -0.49
CA LYS A 62 6.59 -5.37 0.12
C LYS A 62 5.95 -4.02 -0.14
N LYS A 63 6.73 -2.97 -0.08
CA LYS A 63 6.21 -1.63 -0.39
C LYS A 63 5.67 -1.58 -1.81
N HIS A 64 6.41 -2.16 -2.74
CA HIS A 64 5.96 -2.17 -4.13
C HIS A 64 4.65 -2.93 -4.26
N GLU A 65 4.58 -4.10 -3.65
CA GLU A 65 3.36 -4.90 -3.71
C GLU A 65 2.18 -4.15 -3.14
N LEU A 66 2.38 -3.50 -1.99
CA LEU A 66 1.30 -2.76 -1.37
C LEU A 66 0.82 -1.61 -2.25
N ARG A 67 1.76 -0.90 -2.85
CA ARG A 67 1.38 0.20 -3.74
C ARG A 67 0.59 -0.28 -4.94
N GLU A 68 1.00 -1.42 -5.48
CA GLU A 68 0.27 -1.98 -6.62
C GLU A 68 -1.15 -2.32 -6.24
N VAL A 69 -1.32 -2.96 -5.08
CA VAL A 69 -2.66 -3.34 -4.64
C VAL A 69 -3.49 -2.11 -4.33
N ILE A 70 -2.88 -1.13 -3.65
CA ILE A 70 -3.59 0.10 -3.32
C ILE A 70 -4.08 0.80 -4.58
N ASN A 71 -3.21 0.91 -5.57
CA ASN A 71 -3.58 1.57 -6.81
C ASN A 71 -4.71 0.83 -7.52
N SER A 72 -4.61 -0.49 -7.53
CA SER A 72 -5.63 -1.30 -8.14
C SER A 72 -6.98 -1.13 -7.44
N LEU A 73 -6.96 -1.10 -6.12
CA LEU A 73 -8.19 -0.94 -5.35
C LEU A 73 -8.78 0.45 -5.52
N ARG A 74 -7.92 1.45 -5.59
CA ARG A 74 -8.41 2.81 -5.80
C ARG A 74 -9.08 2.94 -7.15
N GLU A 75 -8.53 2.30 -8.15
CA GLU A 75 -9.15 2.31 -9.45
C GLU A 75 -10.52 1.66 -9.40
N THR A 76 -10.61 0.52 -8.74
CA THR A 76 -11.87 -0.19 -8.62
C THR A 76 -12.89 0.66 -7.88
N HIS A 77 -12.44 1.25 -6.77
CA HIS A 77 -13.34 2.08 -5.96
C HIS A 77 -13.83 3.29 -6.77
N PHE A 78 -12.93 3.90 -7.50
CA PHE A 78 -13.28 5.05 -8.31
C PHE A 78 -14.33 4.67 -9.35
N LYS A 79 -14.17 3.52 -9.97
CA LYS A 79 -15.14 3.07 -10.95
C LYS A 79 -16.51 2.83 -10.33
N LEU A 80 -16.52 2.36 -9.09
CA LEU A 80 -17.77 2.15 -8.40
C LEU A 80 -18.48 3.46 -8.10
N GLN A 81 -17.71 4.51 -7.86
CA GLN A 81 -18.30 5.81 -7.59
C GLN A 81 -18.77 6.52 -8.82
N SER A 82 -18.09 6.29 -9.92
CA SER A 82 -18.41 7.02 -11.15
C SER A 82 -19.56 6.39 -11.87
N PRO A 83 -20.42 7.20 -12.46
CA PRO A 83 -21.45 6.61 -13.32
C PRO A 83 -20.78 6.03 -14.54
N PRO A 84 -21.43 5.11 -15.08
CA PRO A 84 -20.85 4.50 -16.25
C PRO A 84 -20.74 5.50 -17.34
N GLU A 85 -19.99 5.87 -17.83
CA GLU A 85 -19.79 6.80 -18.60
C GLU A 85 -19.63 6.64 -19.76
N ASP A 86 -19.65 6.25 -19.93
CA ASP A 86 -19.47 6.18 -20.79
C ASP A 86 -19.83 6.70 -21.55
N GLY A 87 -20.34 6.70 -21.63
CA GLY A 87 -20.62 7.18 -22.21
C GLY A 87 -20.45 8.28 -22.56
N LYS A 88 -20.21 8.73 -22.49
CA LYS A 88 -19.96 9.65 -22.75
C LYS A 88 -19.27 10.01 -23.45
N ASP A 89 -19.11 9.76 -23.70
CA ASP A 89 -18.46 10.18 -24.28
C ASP A 89 -18.37 10.27 -25.00
N SER A 90 -18.64 10.20 -24.99
CA SER A 90 -18.54 10.15 -25.46
C SER A 90 -18.48 10.33 -25.79
#